data_86214d3e0ccf32cf2f18a866ca622c63
#
_entry.id   86214d3e0ccf32cf2f18a866ca622c63
#
_cell.length_a   1.000
_cell.length_b   1.000
_cell.length_c   1.000
_cell.angle_alpha   90.00
_cell.angle_beta   90.00
_cell.angle_gamma   90.00
#
_symmetry.space_group_name_H-M   'P 1'
#
loop_
_entity.id
_entity.type
_entity.pdbx_description
1 polymer ?
#
loop_
_entity_poly.entity_id
_entity_poly.type
_entity_poly.pdbx_seq_one_letter_code
_entity_poly.pdbx_strand_id
1 'polypeptide(L)'
;MKILDFILGLIASRRRHRSDVSTWCLNVLLSFCLHSCGIYTFSGASIPAEAKTVSVQYFPNNAQLVNPLLSNTLTNALNDMFVNQTTLQSVAQNGDLALEGEITGYSTSPIAITGDQTAAMNRLTVTVNVRFTNKYDESKDFEQKFSQYQDYPSNQDLNSVQDVLVEQIVEDLCQDIFNKAVVNW
;
A
#
# COMPACT_ATOMS: atom_id res chain seq x y z
N MET A 1 -20.17 -77.27 -6.39
CA MET A 1 -19.95 -76.22 -5.36
C MET A 1 -18.63 -75.44 -5.55
N LYS A 2 -17.71 -75.82 -6.47
CA LYS A 2 -16.42 -75.15 -6.70
C LYS A 2 -16.40 -74.07 -7.81
N ILE A 3 -17.42 -74.05 -8.68
CA ILE A 3 -17.50 -73.12 -9.82
C ILE A 3 -18.06 -71.74 -9.37
N LEU A 4 -18.93 -71.72 -8.36
CA LEU A 4 -19.54 -70.47 -7.85
C LEU A 4 -18.54 -69.60 -7.11
N ASP A 5 -17.58 -70.20 -6.37
CA ASP A 5 -16.52 -69.49 -5.66
C ASP A 5 -15.50 -68.86 -6.59
N PHE A 6 -15.24 -69.48 -7.75
CA PHE A 6 -14.33 -68.93 -8.77
C PHE A 6 -14.91 -67.71 -9.49
N ILE A 7 -16.24 -67.73 -9.76
CA ILE A 7 -16.92 -66.60 -10.39
C ILE A 7 -17.03 -65.42 -9.42
N LEU A 8 -17.32 -65.65 -8.14
CA LEU A 8 -17.36 -64.64 -7.11
C LEU A 8 -15.99 -63.95 -6.89
N GLY A 9 -14.90 -64.74 -6.96
CA GLY A 9 -13.54 -64.22 -6.88
C GLY A 9 -13.15 -63.29 -8.03
N LEU A 10 -13.58 -63.63 -9.26
CA LEU A 10 -13.34 -62.83 -10.45
C LEU A 10 -14.12 -61.47 -10.44
N ILE A 11 -15.34 -61.49 -9.91
CA ILE A 11 -16.16 -60.26 -9.79
C ILE A 11 -15.62 -59.33 -8.70
N ALA A 12 -15.14 -59.88 -7.59
CA ALA A 12 -14.51 -59.13 -6.52
C ALA A 12 -13.19 -58.47 -6.95
N SER A 13 -12.38 -59.19 -7.74
CA SER A 13 -11.11 -58.67 -8.28
C SER A 13 -11.34 -57.49 -9.25
N ARG A 14 -12.39 -57.53 -10.06
CA ARG A 14 -12.68 -56.46 -11.03
C ARG A 14 -13.21 -55.18 -10.38
N ARG A 15 -13.87 -55.27 -9.22
CA ARG A 15 -14.36 -54.08 -8.49
C ARG A 15 -13.23 -53.35 -7.75
N ARG A 16 -12.21 -54.06 -7.28
CA ARG A 16 -11.09 -53.45 -6.54
C ARG A 16 -10.22 -52.55 -7.45
N HIS A 17 -10.01 -52.98 -8.71
CA HIS A 17 -9.19 -52.24 -9.66
C HIS A 17 -9.87 -50.96 -10.17
N ARG A 18 -11.21 -50.88 -10.12
CA ARG A 18 -11.94 -49.68 -10.57
C ARG A 18 -11.99 -48.58 -9.51
N SER A 19 -11.96 -48.95 -8.23
CA SER A 19 -11.91 -47.97 -7.12
C SER A 19 -10.55 -47.29 -7.02
N ASP A 20 -9.49 -48.05 -7.31
CA ASP A 20 -8.10 -47.53 -7.15
C ASP A 20 -7.79 -46.47 -8.23
N VAL A 21 -8.23 -46.66 -9.46
CA VAL A 21 -8.02 -45.66 -10.53
C VAL A 21 -8.82 -44.40 -10.28
N SER A 22 -10.07 -44.52 -9.78
CA SER A 22 -10.88 -43.36 -9.43
C SER A 22 -10.29 -42.56 -8.28
N THR A 23 -9.78 -43.26 -7.24
CA THR A 23 -9.15 -42.63 -6.09
C THR A 23 -7.81 -41.99 -6.48
N TRP A 24 -7.06 -42.63 -7.37
CA TRP A 24 -5.80 -42.12 -7.88
C TRP A 24 -6.00 -40.86 -8.74
N CYS A 25 -6.98 -40.84 -9.65
CA CYS A 25 -7.36 -39.69 -10.43
C CYS A 25 -7.85 -38.52 -9.55
N LEU A 26 -8.61 -38.82 -8.48
CA LEU A 26 -9.08 -37.80 -7.54
C LEU A 26 -7.93 -37.14 -6.77
N ASN A 27 -6.94 -37.94 -6.32
CA ASN A 27 -5.76 -37.42 -5.64
C ASN A 27 -4.84 -36.60 -6.56
N VAL A 28 -4.66 -37.02 -7.82
CA VAL A 28 -3.89 -36.27 -8.82
C VAL A 28 -4.60 -34.95 -9.16
N LEU A 29 -5.93 -34.96 -9.32
CA LEU A 29 -6.70 -33.74 -9.56
C LEU A 29 -6.66 -32.77 -8.38
N LEU A 30 -6.75 -33.29 -7.15
CA LEU A 30 -6.66 -32.50 -5.92
C LEU A 30 -5.24 -31.89 -5.74
N SER A 31 -4.19 -32.62 -6.11
CA SER A 31 -2.80 -32.15 -6.09
C SER A 31 -2.56 -31.03 -7.10
N PHE A 32 -3.21 -31.06 -8.27
CA PHE A 32 -3.12 -30.01 -9.30
C PHE A 32 -3.81 -28.70 -8.88
N CYS A 33 -4.88 -28.76 -8.08
CA CYS A 33 -5.58 -27.59 -7.58
C CYS A 33 -4.79 -26.82 -6.51
N LEU A 34 -3.87 -27.47 -5.81
CA LEU A 34 -3.04 -26.83 -4.76
C LEU A 34 -1.86 -26.03 -5.30
N HIS A 35 -1.52 -26.15 -6.59
CA HIS A 35 -0.42 -25.39 -7.22
C HIS A 35 -0.91 -24.12 -7.94
N SER A 36 -2.21 -23.80 -7.89
CA SER A 36 -2.79 -22.58 -8.49
C SER A 36 -2.81 -21.39 -7.52
N CYS A 37 -1.87 -21.29 -6.58
CA CYS A 37 -1.55 -20.00 -5.96
C CYS A 37 -0.71 -19.21 -6.96
N GLY A 38 -1.35 -18.72 -8.02
CA GLY A 38 -0.81 -17.61 -8.78
C GLY A 38 -0.62 -16.47 -7.81
N ILE A 39 0.62 -15.99 -7.68
CA ILE A 39 0.94 -14.75 -7.01
C ILE A 39 0.19 -13.65 -7.78
N TYR A 40 -1.02 -13.34 -7.34
CA TYR A 40 -1.69 -12.10 -7.73
C TYR A 40 -0.92 -10.96 -7.06
N THR A 41 0.14 -10.53 -7.70
CA THR A 41 0.71 -9.23 -7.43
C THR A 41 -0.32 -8.22 -7.94
N PHE A 42 -1.20 -7.77 -7.05
CA PHE A 42 -2.12 -6.67 -7.33
C PHE A 42 -1.32 -5.37 -7.28
N SER A 43 -0.39 -5.21 -8.20
CA SER A 43 0.22 -3.92 -8.47
C SER A 43 -0.74 -3.16 -9.39
N GLY A 44 -1.74 -2.49 -8.82
CA GLY A 44 -2.53 -1.48 -9.52
C GLY A 44 -1.68 -0.28 -9.95
N ALA A 45 -0.37 -0.34 -9.75
CA ALA A 45 0.59 0.68 -10.12
C ALA A 45 0.81 0.67 -11.64
N SER A 46 0.49 1.78 -12.29
CA SER A 46 0.73 2.02 -13.71
C SER A 46 2.14 2.59 -13.93
N ILE A 47 3.15 1.82 -13.56
CA ILE A 47 4.56 2.20 -13.74
C ILE A 47 5.01 1.67 -15.09
N PRO A 48 5.65 2.52 -15.96
CA PRO A 48 6.25 2.05 -17.19
C PRO A 48 7.25 0.92 -16.93
N ALA A 49 7.24 -0.12 -17.78
CA ALA A 49 8.12 -1.28 -17.60
C ALA A 49 9.63 -0.92 -17.71
N GLU A 50 9.93 0.21 -18.33
CA GLU A 50 11.25 0.79 -18.48
C GLU A 50 11.76 1.45 -17.20
N ALA A 51 10.86 1.98 -16.35
CA ALA A 51 11.21 2.62 -15.09
C ALA A 51 11.73 1.59 -14.09
N LYS A 52 12.93 1.80 -13.58
CA LYS A 52 13.61 0.91 -12.62
C LYS A 52 13.99 1.61 -11.33
N THR A 53 14.02 2.94 -11.34
CA THR A 53 14.51 3.72 -10.21
C THR A 53 13.53 4.81 -9.81
N VAL A 54 13.52 5.11 -8.52
CA VAL A 54 12.80 6.25 -7.93
C VAL A 54 13.76 7.10 -7.10
N SER A 55 13.63 8.41 -7.22
CA SER A 55 14.31 9.36 -6.34
C SER A 55 13.31 10.20 -5.58
N VAL A 56 13.43 10.22 -4.25
CA VAL A 56 12.65 11.08 -3.37
C VAL A 56 13.60 12.12 -2.79
N GLN A 57 13.45 13.37 -3.21
CA GLN A 57 14.24 14.47 -2.67
C GLN A 57 13.77 14.81 -1.25
N TYR A 58 14.67 15.42 -0.47
CA TYR A 58 14.32 15.91 0.86
C TYR A 58 13.24 16.98 0.77
N PHE A 59 12.17 16.86 1.57
CA PHE A 59 11.06 17.80 1.66
C PHE A 59 11.34 18.83 2.76
N PRO A 60 11.85 20.03 2.43
CA PRO A 60 12.08 21.08 3.44
C PRO A 60 10.76 21.53 4.05
N ASN A 61 10.81 21.86 5.35
CA ASN A 61 9.65 22.41 6.05
C ASN A 61 9.68 23.95 5.99
N ASN A 62 8.86 24.50 5.11
CA ASN A 62 8.67 25.93 4.91
C ASN A 62 7.37 26.46 5.54
N ALA A 63 6.72 25.64 6.39
CA ALA A 63 5.54 26.04 7.13
C ALA A 63 5.86 27.09 8.19
N GLN A 64 4.86 27.88 8.56
CA GLN A 64 4.97 28.93 9.59
C GLN A 64 5.30 28.36 10.97
N LEU A 65 4.72 27.22 11.33
CA LEU A 65 5.07 26.42 12.49
C LEU A 65 5.90 25.22 12.01
N VAL A 66 7.04 25.00 12.63
CA VAL A 66 7.99 23.98 12.21
C VAL A 66 8.01 22.83 13.22
N ASN A 67 7.65 21.64 12.76
CA ASN A 67 7.97 20.40 13.46
C ASN A 67 9.30 19.87 12.88
N PRO A 68 10.37 19.75 13.68
CA PRO A 68 11.70 19.42 13.17
C PRO A 68 11.80 17.98 12.64
N LEU A 69 10.92 17.08 13.05
CA LEU A 69 10.93 15.67 12.62
C LEU A 69 10.13 15.45 11.32
N LEU A 70 9.16 16.32 11.01
CA LEU A 70 8.19 16.11 9.93
C LEU A 70 8.86 15.92 8.56
N SER A 71 9.89 16.71 8.23
CA SER A 71 10.62 16.59 6.96
C SER A 71 11.26 15.23 6.77
N ASN A 72 11.93 14.74 7.79
CA ASN A 72 12.56 13.41 7.74
C ASN A 72 11.52 12.29 7.70
N THR A 73 10.49 12.40 8.52
CA THR A 73 9.41 11.40 8.59
C THR A 73 8.70 11.27 7.24
N LEU A 74 8.32 12.40 6.62
CA LEU A 74 7.67 12.41 5.31
C LEU A 74 8.57 11.87 4.20
N THR A 75 9.82 12.35 4.14
CA THR A 75 10.76 11.94 3.08
C THR A 75 11.05 10.45 3.14
N ASN A 76 11.31 9.92 4.34
CA ASN A 76 11.58 8.50 4.54
C ASN A 76 10.35 7.65 4.24
N ALA A 77 9.17 8.05 4.74
CA ALA A 77 7.92 7.31 4.52
C ALA A 77 7.55 7.24 3.03
N LEU A 78 7.73 8.34 2.26
CA LEU A 78 7.54 8.34 0.81
C LEU A 78 8.52 7.38 0.12
N ASN A 79 9.81 7.45 0.45
CA ASN A 79 10.80 6.56 -0.14
C ASN A 79 10.48 5.09 0.16
N ASP A 80 10.16 4.77 1.40
CA ASP A 80 9.84 3.41 1.83
C ASP A 80 8.57 2.89 1.15
N MET A 81 7.54 3.73 0.98
CA MET A 81 6.31 3.36 0.29
C MET A 81 6.59 2.98 -1.17
N PHE A 82 7.34 3.79 -1.91
CA PHE A 82 7.68 3.47 -3.30
C PHE A 82 8.53 2.20 -3.44
N VAL A 83 9.50 2.00 -2.56
CA VAL A 83 10.36 0.80 -2.57
C VAL A 83 9.56 -0.46 -2.19
N ASN A 84 8.69 -0.37 -1.19
CA ASN A 84 7.96 -1.53 -0.68
C ASN A 84 6.75 -1.92 -1.53
N GLN A 85 6.10 -0.95 -2.20
CA GLN A 85 4.89 -1.20 -2.98
C GLN A 85 5.16 -1.34 -4.49
N THR A 86 6.40 -1.15 -4.93
CA THR A 86 6.79 -1.28 -6.34
C THR A 86 8.05 -2.11 -6.48
N THR A 87 8.49 -2.32 -7.72
CA THR A 87 9.76 -2.98 -8.04
C THR A 87 10.90 -2.00 -8.24
N LEU A 88 10.69 -0.71 -7.93
CA LEU A 88 11.66 0.35 -8.13
C LEU A 88 12.77 0.30 -7.08
N GLN A 89 13.98 0.66 -7.49
CA GLN A 89 15.11 0.85 -6.59
C GLN A 89 15.27 2.32 -6.24
N SER A 90 15.44 2.62 -4.94
CA SER A 90 15.71 3.99 -4.51
C SER A 90 17.11 4.44 -4.94
N VAL A 91 17.19 5.63 -5.50
CA VAL A 91 18.43 6.32 -5.84
C VAL A 91 18.40 7.75 -5.27
N ALA A 92 19.56 8.30 -4.96
CA ALA A 92 19.64 9.61 -4.33
C ALA A 92 19.11 10.76 -5.20
N GLN A 93 19.33 10.69 -6.52
CA GLN A 93 18.96 11.74 -7.49
C GLN A 93 18.74 11.13 -8.87
N ASN A 94 18.01 11.86 -9.74
CA ASN A 94 17.79 11.50 -11.13
C ASN A 94 17.21 10.09 -11.34
N GLY A 95 16.29 9.67 -10.49
CA GLY A 95 15.50 8.46 -10.71
C GLY A 95 14.67 8.56 -11.99
N ASP A 96 14.24 7.41 -12.51
CA ASP A 96 13.31 7.36 -13.64
C ASP A 96 11.94 7.95 -13.26
N LEU A 97 11.54 7.77 -12.00
CA LEU A 97 10.48 8.53 -11.34
C LEU A 97 11.15 9.43 -10.28
N ALA A 98 10.78 10.70 -10.24
CA ALA A 98 11.31 11.61 -9.25
C ALA A 98 10.20 12.36 -8.51
N LEU A 99 10.34 12.41 -7.18
CA LEU A 99 9.50 13.19 -6.29
C LEU A 99 10.34 14.27 -5.62
N GLU A 100 9.88 15.50 -5.70
CA GLU A 100 10.43 16.66 -5.01
C GLU A 100 9.31 17.54 -4.49
N GLY A 101 9.57 18.37 -3.51
CA GLY A 101 8.55 19.25 -2.98
C GLY A 101 8.94 19.86 -1.65
N GLU A 102 7.94 20.43 -0.98
CA GLU A 102 8.11 21.13 0.28
C GLU A 102 6.87 21.01 1.17
N ILE A 103 7.06 21.07 2.47
CA ILE A 103 5.97 21.20 3.43
C ILE A 103 5.61 22.69 3.51
N THR A 104 4.38 23.02 3.08
CA THR A 104 3.91 24.41 3.01
C THR A 104 2.99 24.79 4.17
N GLY A 105 2.47 23.80 4.91
CA GLY A 105 1.55 24.04 6.02
C GLY A 105 1.70 23.05 7.15
N TYR A 106 1.73 23.55 8.37
CA TYR A 106 1.60 22.81 9.62
C TYR A 106 0.84 23.71 10.58
N SER A 107 -0.41 23.39 10.87
CA SER A 107 -1.27 24.29 11.65
C SER A 107 -2.28 23.52 12.49
N THR A 108 -2.69 24.13 13.59
CA THR A 108 -3.79 23.64 14.44
C THR A 108 -4.96 24.59 14.41
N SER A 109 -6.17 24.06 14.43
CA SER A 109 -7.41 24.84 14.53
C SER A 109 -8.44 24.14 15.40
N PRO A 110 -9.23 24.87 16.19
CA PRO A 110 -10.34 24.28 16.93
C PRO A 110 -11.43 23.84 15.94
N ILE A 111 -12.06 22.69 16.24
CA ILE A 111 -13.21 22.21 15.49
C ILE A 111 -14.47 22.69 16.19
N ALA A 112 -15.42 23.27 15.44
CA ALA A 112 -16.71 23.63 15.99
C ALA A 112 -17.49 22.38 16.38
N ILE A 113 -18.05 22.39 17.58
CA ILE A 113 -18.91 21.32 18.09
C ILE A 113 -20.21 21.39 17.31
N THR A 114 -20.53 20.35 16.54
CA THR A 114 -21.82 20.22 15.83
C THR A 114 -22.56 19.00 16.38
N GLY A 115 -23.80 19.20 16.87
CA GLY A 115 -24.65 18.10 17.33
C GLY A 115 -24.23 17.44 18.64
N ASP A 116 -24.31 16.12 18.72
CA ASP A 116 -24.13 15.31 19.93
C ASP A 116 -22.68 15.15 20.43
N GLN A 117 -21.70 15.83 19.85
CA GLN A 117 -20.33 15.79 20.31
C GLN A 117 -20.16 16.61 21.60
N THR A 118 -19.90 15.93 22.69
CA THR A 118 -19.74 16.52 24.03
C THR A 118 -18.33 17.04 24.32
N ALA A 119 -17.34 16.71 23.52
CA ALA A 119 -15.93 17.08 23.73
C ALA A 119 -15.44 18.03 22.64
N ALA A 120 -14.81 19.15 23.05
CA ALA A 120 -14.10 20.05 22.13
C ALA A 120 -12.89 19.35 21.54
N MET A 121 -12.69 19.50 20.24
CA MET A 121 -11.58 18.89 19.49
C MET A 121 -10.74 19.99 18.81
N ASN A 122 -9.48 19.69 18.62
CA ASN A 122 -8.57 20.44 17.75
C ASN A 122 -8.19 19.58 16.55
N ARG A 123 -7.86 20.22 15.45
CA ARG A 123 -7.39 19.59 14.22
C ARG A 123 -5.96 20.02 13.94
N LEU A 124 -5.05 19.05 13.80
CA LEU A 124 -3.73 19.27 13.22
C LEU A 124 -3.81 19.00 11.72
N THR A 125 -3.38 19.95 10.91
CA THR A 125 -3.35 19.85 9.44
C THR A 125 -1.92 20.01 8.94
N VAL A 126 -1.51 19.11 8.05
CA VAL A 126 -0.24 19.20 7.30
C VAL A 126 -0.56 19.34 5.81
N THR A 127 0.13 20.27 5.15
CA THR A 127 0.00 20.50 3.70
C THR A 127 1.39 20.44 3.06
N VAL A 128 1.48 19.69 1.98
CA VAL A 128 2.71 19.54 1.18
C VAL A 128 2.44 19.92 -0.26
N ASN A 129 3.39 20.57 -0.91
CA ASN A 129 3.39 20.75 -2.36
C ASN A 129 4.34 19.71 -2.94
N VAL A 130 3.87 18.89 -3.89
CA VAL A 130 4.61 17.78 -4.48
C VAL A 130 4.71 17.99 -5.98
N ARG A 131 5.92 17.89 -6.52
CA ARG A 131 6.17 17.75 -7.93
C ARG A 131 6.63 16.32 -8.20
N PHE A 132 5.94 15.68 -9.12
CA PHE A 132 6.27 14.34 -9.62
C PHE A 132 6.67 14.44 -11.08
N THR A 133 7.74 13.77 -11.47
CA THR A 133 8.16 13.66 -12.85
C THR A 133 8.41 12.20 -13.24
N ASN A 134 7.97 11.84 -14.44
CA ASN A 134 8.12 10.51 -15.02
C ASN A 134 8.90 10.61 -16.33
N LYS A 135 10.13 10.14 -16.34
CA LYS A 135 11.05 10.21 -17.49
C LYS A 135 10.52 9.54 -18.75
N TYR A 136 9.63 8.57 -18.62
CA TYR A 136 9.10 7.78 -19.74
C TYR A 136 7.70 8.18 -20.18
N ASP A 137 6.99 8.97 -19.35
CA ASP A 137 5.63 9.43 -19.65
C ASP A 137 5.39 10.80 -18.99
N GLU A 138 5.77 11.87 -19.67
CA GLU A 138 5.58 13.25 -19.21
C GLU A 138 4.09 13.62 -19.01
N SER A 139 3.16 12.88 -19.60
CA SER A 139 1.72 13.12 -19.40
C SER A 139 1.26 12.81 -17.97
N LYS A 140 2.08 12.10 -17.21
CA LYS A 140 1.87 11.76 -15.79
C LYS A 140 2.50 12.78 -14.85
N ASP A 141 3.30 13.70 -15.34
CA ASP A 141 3.92 14.72 -14.51
C ASP A 141 2.84 15.60 -13.87
N PHE A 142 3.06 15.96 -12.62
CA PHE A 142 2.17 16.89 -11.93
C PHE A 142 2.91 17.72 -10.89
N GLU A 143 2.32 18.86 -10.56
CA GLU A 143 2.62 19.63 -9.37
C GLU A 143 1.32 19.93 -8.64
N GLN A 144 1.18 19.42 -7.41
CA GLN A 144 -0.08 19.48 -6.69
C GLN A 144 0.15 19.58 -5.18
N LYS A 145 -0.78 20.28 -4.51
CA LYS A 145 -0.85 20.30 -3.05
C LYS A 145 -1.68 19.13 -2.54
N PHE A 146 -1.15 18.45 -1.52
CA PHE A 146 -1.84 17.44 -0.74
C PHE A 146 -1.98 17.94 0.69
N SER A 147 -3.10 17.64 1.33
CA SER A 147 -3.37 18.09 2.70
C SER A 147 -4.13 17.01 3.44
N GLN A 148 -3.58 16.58 4.59
CA GLN A 148 -4.21 15.63 5.48
C GLN A 148 -4.24 16.16 6.89
N TYR A 149 -5.11 15.60 7.73
CA TYR A 149 -5.31 16.07 9.09
C TYR A 149 -5.64 14.92 10.05
N GLN A 150 -5.37 15.18 11.33
CA GLN A 150 -5.85 14.34 12.42
C GLN A 150 -6.44 15.20 13.54
N ASP A 151 -7.51 14.70 14.13
CA ASP A 151 -8.23 15.38 15.21
C ASP A 151 -7.81 14.84 16.57
N TYR A 152 -7.65 15.73 17.54
CA TYR A 152 -7.26 15.38 18.91
C TYR A 152 -8.06 16.16 19.96
N PRO A 153 -8.26 15.61 21.17
CA PRO A 153 -8.99 16.29 22.23
C PRO A 153 -8.35 17.64 22.61
N SER A 154 -9.17 18.70 22.73
CA SER A 154 -8.67 20.05 23.02
C SER A 154 -8.09 20.21 24.44
N ASN A 155 -8.33 19.23 25.32
CA ASN A 155 -7.73 19.18 26.67
C ASN A 155 -6.33 18.56 26.68
N GLN A 156 -5.82 18.12 25.54
CA GLN A 156 -4.45 17.60 25.38
C GLN A 156 -3.55 18.66 24.76
N ASP A 157 -2.32 18.76 25.26
CA ASP A 157 -1.30 19.60 24.65
C ASP A 157 -0.79 18.93 23.36
N LEU A 158 -0.70 19.71 22.28
CA LEU A 158 -0.19 19.22 20.99
C LEU A 158 1.18 18.55 21.14
N ASN A 159 2.09 19.11 21.92
CA ASN A 159 3.44 18.55 22.11
C ASN A 159 3.43 17.12 22.67
N SER A 160 2.38 16.74 23.39
CA SER A 160 2.27 15.39 23.96
C SER A 160 1.74 14.35 22.98
N VAL A 161 1.07 14.76 21.89
CA VAL A 161 0.40 13.87 20.93
C VAL A 161 0.92 14.05 19.51
N GLN A 162 1.67 15.10 19.22
CA GLN A 162 2.07 15.47 17.87
C GLN A 162 2.80 14.36 17.11
N ASP A 163 3.64 13.56 17.77
CA ASP A 163 4.45 12.55 17.10
C ASP A 163 3.54 11.47 16.50
N VAL A 164 2.54 11.00 17.27
CA VAL A 164 1.55 10.03 16.80
C VAL A 164 0.66 10.62 15.70
N LEU A 165 0.20 11.87 15.87
CA LEU A 165 -0.63 12.54 14.87
C LEU A 165 0.13 12.76 13.56
N VAL A 166 1.40 13.15 13.64
CA VAL A 166 2.27 13.36 12.47
C VAL A 166 2.49 12.04 11.73
N GLU A 167 2.73 10.93 12.44
CA GLU A 167 2.91 9.63 11.82
C GLU A 167 1.65 9.21 11.02
N GLN A 168 0.46 9.36 11.60
CA GLN A 168 -0.81 9.07 10.92
C GLN A 168 -1.05 9.98 9.71
N ILE A 169 -0.82 11.29 9.85
CA ILE A 169 -0.97 12.25 8.75
C ILE A 169 0.01 11.96 7.62
N VAL A 170 1.25 11.60 7.94
CA VAL A 170 2.26 11.27 6.94
C VAL A 170 1.90 9.99 6.21
N GLU A 171 1.37 8.98 6.88
CA GLU A 171 0.88 7.75 6.23
C GLU A 171 -0.22 8.07 5.20
N ASP A 172 -1.23 8.86 5.58
CA ASP A 172 -2.32 9.28 4.71
C ASP A 172 -1.80 10.13 3.53
N LEU A 173 -0.90 11.08 3.77
CA LEU A 173 -0.27 11.89 2.72
C LEU A 173 0.52 11.04 1.73
N CYS A 174 1.32 10.10 2.22
CA CYS A 174 2.11 9.20 1.38
C CYS A 174 1.21 8.34 0.51
N GLN A 175 0.09 7.84 1.06
CA GLN A 175 -0.87 7.05 0.29
C GLN A 175 -1.53 7.88 -0.83
N ASP A 176 -1.92 9.12 -0.55
CA ASP A 176 -2.51 10.02 -1.56
C ASP A 176 -1.51 10.35 -2.68
N ILE A 177 -0.27 10.68 -2.30
CA ILE A 177 0.80 10.99 -3.25
C ILE A 177 1.13 9.77 -4.11
N PHE A 178 1.28 8.61 -3.50
CA PHE A 178 1.54 7.35 -4.19
C PHE A 178 0.42 6.99 -5.17
N ASN A 179 -0.83 7.06 -4.72
CA ASN A 179 -1.99 6.79 -5.56
C ASN A 179 -2.01 7.73 -6.78
N LYS A 180 -1.75 9.01 -6.57
CA LYS A 180 -1.72 10.00 -7.66
C LYS A 180 -0.57 9.74 -8.64
N ALA A 181 0.59 9.33 -8.14
CA ALA A 181 1.79 9.15 -8.95
C ALA A 181 1.75 7.86 -9.80
N VAL A 182 1.27 6.73 -9.24
CA VAL A 182 1.47 5.41 -9.85
C VAL A 182 0.21 4.55 -9.97
N VAL A 183 -0.92 4.95 -9.38
CA VAL A 183 -2.18 4.23 -9.54
C VAL A 183 -3.01 4.93 -10.61
N ASN A 184 -3.41 4.21 -11.64
CA ASN A 184 -4.32 4.73 -12.66
C ASN A 184 -5.76 4.73 -12.12
N TRP A 185 -6.32 5.91 -11.98
CA TRP A 185 -7.75 6.14 -11.77
C TRP A 185 -8.42 6.50 -13.08
#